data_5788eb930de9b070f697c93ab139c5c6
#
_entry.id   5788eb930de9b070f697c93ab139c5c6
#
_cell.length_a   1.000
_cell.length_b   1.000
_cell.length_c   1.000
_cell.angle_alpha   90.00
_cell.angle_beta   90.00
_cell.angle_gamma   90.00
#
_symmetry.space_group_name_H-M   'P 1'
#
loop_
_entity.id
_entity.type
_entity.pdbx_description
1 polymer ?
#
loop_
_entity_poly.entity_id
_entity_poly.type
_entity_poly.pdbx_seq_one_letter_code
_entity_poly.pdbx_strand_id
1 'polypeptide(L)'
;MTDNDIPSNYLAVIKVVGVGGGGTNAVNRMIDEGIRGVEFVAINTDAQALAISDADIKVHIGTDITKGLGAGANPEVGQQAAQESKDDIKAALAGADMVFITDGDGGCTGTGAAPVVADIAKNDVGALTVAIVTKPFTFEGRRRSQSALGGIDNLAANVDTLVVIPNDRLLDLSEKKTTMLEAFRMADEVLAQGTQGITDLITVPGLINVDFADVCTIMKDSGSAMMGIGVASGDSRAADAAEEAISSPLLETSIDGATRVLLSIAGNKDLGIQEINDAADIVAKNVDPDANIIFGTVVDESLGDQVRVTVIATGLD
;
A
#
# COMPACT_ATOMS: atom_id res chain seq x y z
N MET A 1 -47.43 -7.74 -3.79
CA MET A 1 -46.49 -8.80 -4.11
C MET A 1 -45.16 -8.13 -4.16
N THR A 2 -44.38 -8.39 -3.17
CA THR A 2 -43.21 -7.62 -2.74
C THR A 2 -42.02 -7.92 -3.67
N ASP A 3 -41.54 -6.88 -4.35
CA ASP A 3 -40.23 -6.90 -4.96
C ASP A 3 -39.20 -7.20 -3.87
N ASN A 4 -38.57 -8.35 -3.98
CA ASN A 4 -37.36 -8.65 -3.25
C ASN A 4 -36.26 -7.79 -3.86
N ASP A 5 -36.08 -6.60 -3.32
CA ASP A 5 -34.82 -5.85 -3.47
C ASP A 5 -33.71 -6.70 -2.83
N ILE A 6 -33.06 -7.51 -3.65
CA ILE A 6 -31.73 -8.01 -3.32
C ILE A 6 -30.88 -6.74 -3.18
N PRO A 7 -30.28 -6.49 -2.00
CA PRO A 7 -29.41 -5.34 -1.88
C PRO A 7 -28.35 -5.45 -3.00
N SER A 8 -28.30 -4.44 -3.85
CA SER A 8 -27.18 -4.31 -4.80
C SER A 8 -25.91 -4.51 -4.00
N ASN A 9 -25.08 -5.49 -4.38
CA ASN A 9 -23.81 -5.74 -3.73
C ASN A 9 -23.13 -4.43 -3.46
N TYR A 10 -23.11 -4.02 -2.18
CA TYR A 10 -22.40 -2.83 -1.76
C TYR A 10 -20.91 -3.10 -1.93
N LEU A 11 -20.32 -2.58 -3.00
CA LEU A 11 -18.89 -2.65 -3.23
C LEU A 11 -18.24 -1.58 -2.37
N ALA A 12 -17.25 -1.98 -1.56
CA ALA A 12 -16.46 -1.03 -0.79
C ALA A 12 -15.81 0.00 -1.71
N VAL A 13 -15.93 1.27 -1.35
CA VAL A 13 -15.29 2.37 -2.07
C VAL A 13 -13.88 2.52 -1.56
N ILE A 14 -12.90 2.22 -2.41
CA ILE A 14 -11.48 2.27 -2.10
C ILE A 14 -10.85 3.43 -2.86
N LYS A 15 -10.15 4.30 -2.16
CA LYS A 15 -9.35 5.37 -2.75
C LYS A 15 -7.87 5.15 -2.45
N VAL A 16 -7.05 5.28 -3.47
CA VAL A 16 -5.59 5.20 -3.37
C VAL A 16 -5.03 6.59 -3.56
N VAL A 17 -4.38 7.09 -2.53
CA VAL A 17 -3.93 8.48 -2.43
C VAL A 17 -2.42 8.53 -2.45
N GLY A 18 -1.85 9.10 -3.50
CA GLY A 18 -0.44 9.42 -3.59
C GLY A 18 -0.18 10.84 -3.09
N VAL A 19 0.68 10.98 -2.10
CA VAL A 19 1.00 12.29 -1.48
C VAL A 19 2.43 12.70 -1.83
N GLY A 20 2.60 13.92 -2.33
CA GLY A 20 3.91 14.42 -2.75
C GLY A 20 4.43 13.77 -4.04
N GLY A 21 5.70 14.01 -4.35
CA GLY A 21 6.32 13.52 -5.58
C GLY A 21 6.40 11.99 -5.65
N GLY A 22 6.90 11.36 -4.59
CA GLY A 22 6.99 9.89 -4.51
C GLY A 22 5.63 9.21 -4.60
N GLY A 23 4.64 9.70 -3.83
CA GLY A 23 3.29 9.17 -3.86
C GLY A 23 2.59 9.36 -5.22
N THR A 24 2.79 10.52 -5.86
CA THR A 24 2.26 10.79 -7.21
C THR A 24 2.85 9.81 -8.24
N ASN A 25 4.15 9.53 -8.17
CA ASN A 25 4.81 8.56 -9.04
C ASN A 25 4.30 7.15 -8.82
N ALA A 26 4.14 6.75 -7.55
CA ALA A 26 3.58 5.43 -7.20
C ALA A 26 2.16 5.25 -7.75
N VAL A 27 1.30 6.26 -7.62
CA VAL A 27 -0.07 6.25 -8.18
C VAL A 27 -0.03 6.14 -9.70
N ASN A 28 0.79 6.91 -10.39
CA ASN A 28 0.94 6.79 -11.84
C ASN A 28 1.39 5.38 -12.24
N ARG A 29 2.31 4.79 -11.48
CA ARG A 29 2.76 3.40 -11.71
C ARG A 29 1.62 2.39 -11.54
N MET A 30 0.81 2.54 -10.50
CA MET A 30 -0.36 1.68 -10.26
C MET A 30 -1.38 1.76 -11.41
N ILE A 31 -1.59 2.95 -11.96
CA ILE A 31 -2.47 3.17 -13.12
C ILE A 31 -1.89 2.49 -14.36
N ASP A 32 -0.60 2.65 -14.61
CA ASP A 32 0.10 2.02 -15.74
C ASP A 32 0.06 0.49 -15.67
N GLU A 33 0.14 -0.09 -14.47
CA GLU A 33 0.02 -1.53 -14.21
C GLU A 33 -1.42 -2.04 -14.28
N GLY A 34 -2.38 -1.15 -14.44
CA GLY A 34 -3.78 -1.51 -14.64
C GLY A 34 -4.52 -1.96 -13.39
N ILE A 35 -4.13 -1.50 -12.20
CA ILE A 35 -4.88 -1.72 -10.96
C ILE A 35 -6.26 -1.08 -11.11
N ARG A 36 -7.30 -1.86 -10.85
CA ARG A 36 -8.71 -1.49 -11.06
C ARG A 36 -9.53 -1.62 -9.77
N GLY A 37 -10.76 -1.10 -9.83
CA GLY A 37 -11.71 -1.18 -8.71
C GLY A 37 -11.43 -0.16 -7.60
N VAL A 38 -10.54 0.79 -7.84
CA VAL A 38 -10.17 1.87 -6.92
C VAL A 38 -10.21 3.21 -7.65
N GLU A 39 -10.37 4.28 -6.88
CA GLU A 39 -10.22 5.65 -7.39
C GLU A 39 -8.87 6.20 -6.96
N PHE A 40 -8.10 6.71 -7.90
CA PHE A 40 -6.78 7.27 -7.66
C PHE A 40 -6.86 8.77 -7.39
N VAL A 41 -6.19 9.19 -6.33
CA VAL A 41 -6.09 10.59 -5.91
C VAL A 41 -4.61 10.98 -5.81
N ALA A 42 -4.21 12.06 -6.46
CA ALA A 42 -2.88 12.63 -6.33
C ALA A 42 -2.96 13.97 -5.57
N ILE A 43 -2.20 14.09 -4.50
CA ILE A 43 -2.12 15.28 -3.65
C ILE A 43 -0.70 15.80 -3.66
N ASN A 44 -0.48 17.03 -4.11
CA ASN A 44 0.86 17.60 -4.19
C ASN A 44 0.83 19.12 -4.06
N THR A 45 1.94 19.70 -3.63
CA THR A 45 2.23 21.15 -3.67
C THR A 45 2.82 21.58 -5.02
N ASP A 46 3.30 20.63 -5.82
CA ASP A 46 3.88 20.86 -7.14
C ASP A 46 2.80 20.73 -8.23
N ALA A 47 2.43 21.87 -8.81
CA ALA A 47 1.43 21.93 -9.86
C ALA A 47 1.86 21.21 -11.15
N GLN A 48 3.16 21.17 -11.46
CA GLN A 48 3.68 20.52 -12.65
C GLN A 48 3.59 19.00 -12.52
N ALA A 49 3.94 18.46 -11.36
CA ALA A 49 3.81 17.03 -11.08
C ALA A 49 2.34 16.59 -11.15
N LEU A 50 1.41 17.38 -10.65
CA LEU A 50 -0.02 17.10 -10.76
C LEU A 50 -0.53 17.16 -12.20
N ALA A 51 -0.03 18.10 -13.01
CA ALA A 51 -0.47 18.27 -14.39
C ALA A 51 -0.21 17.02 -15.24
N ILE A 52 0.89 16.32 -14.99
CA ILE A 52 1.29 15.10 -15.72
C ILE A 52 0.79 13.80 -15.09
N SER A 53 0.15 13.86 -13.92
CA SER A 53 -0.43 12.68 -13.28
C SER A 53 -1.68 12.20 -14.00
N ASP A 54 -1.88 10.90 -14.06
CA ASP A 54 -3.09 10.26 -14.61
C ASP A 54 -4.13 9.92 -13.54
N ALA A 55 -3.96 10.41 -12.31
CA ALA A 55 -4.91 10.20 -11.22
C ALA A 55 -6.31 10.77 -11.56
N ASP A 56 -7.35 10.07 -11.11
CA ASP A 56 -8.75 10.46 -11.31
C ASP A 56 -9.08 11.81 -10.67
N ILE A 57 -8.53 12.04 -9.47
CA ILE A 57 -8.67 13.28 -8.72
C ILE A 57 -7.29 13.84 -8.44
N LYS A 58 -7.12 15.13 -8.68
CA LYS A 58 -5.88 15.86 -8.40
C LYS A 58 -6.17 17.01 -7.44
N VAL A 59 -5.48 17.01 -6.31
CA VAL A 59 -5.62 18.04 -5.27
C VAL A 59 -4.32 18.83 -5.17
N HIS A 60 -4.35 20.07 -5.58
CA HIS A 60 -3.23 21.00 -5.42
C HIS A 60 -3.34 21.67 -4.06
N ILE A 61 -2.45 21.31 -3.13
CA ILE A 61 -2.46 21.80 -1.76
C ILE A 61 -1.45 22.96 -1.56
N GLY A 62 -1.79 23.84 -0.63
CA GLY A 62 -0.88 24.92 -0.19
C GLY A 62 -0.59 25.95 -1.26
N THR A 63 -1.56 26.32 -2.08
CA THR A 63 -1.39 27.27 -3.18
C THR A 63 -0.89 28.63 -2.74
N ASP A 64 -1.33 29.13 -1.58
CA ASP A 64 -0.90 30.40 -1.02
C ASP A 64 0.50 30.33 -0.43
N ILE A 65 0.85 29.22 0.20
CA ILE A 65 2.13 29.01 0.87
C ILE A 65 3.25 28.73 -0.14
N THR A 66 2.98 27.86 -1.14
CA THR A 66 4.02 27.34 -2.05
C THR A 66 4.03 27.98 -3.43
N LYS A 67 2.93 28.64 -3.81
CA LYS A 67 2.72 29.21 -5.15
C LYS A 67 2.91 28.19 -6.28
N GLY A 68 2.65 26.90 -5.99
CA GLY A 68 2.79 25.80 -6.94
C GLY A 68 4.23 25.32 -7.18
N LEU A 69 5.20 25.79 -6.40
CA LEU A 69 6.63 25.51 -6.58
C LEU A 69 7.16 24.39 -5.67
N GLY A 70 6.26 23.72 -4.93
CA GLY A 70 6.65 22.68 -3.97
C GLY A 70 7.00 23.20 -2.58
N ALA A 71 7.31 22.29 -1.64
CA ALA A 71 7.51 22.61 -0.22
C ALA A 71 8.95 23.01 0.16
N GLY A 72 9.88 23.13 -0.79
CA GLY A 72 11.20 23.71 -0.60
C GLY A 72 12.09 23.00 0.44
N ALA A 73 12.11 21.67 0.46
CA ALA A 73 12.88 20.83 1.38
C ALA A 73 12.51 20.97 2.88
N ASN A 74 11.28 21.43 3.19
CA ASN A 74 10.78 21.55 4.55
C ASN A 74 9.45 20.81 4.73
N PRO A 75 9.39 19.70 5.51
CA PRO A 75 8.17 18.97 5.78
C PRO A 75 7.08 19.80 6.49
N GLU A 76 7.44 20.77 7.31
CA GLU A 76 6.48 21.67 7.96
C GLU A 76 5.66 22.47 6.94
N VAL A 77 6.27 22.86 5.83
CA VAL A 77 5.55 23.51 4.72
C VAL A 77 4.54 22.56 4.08
N GLY A 78 4.92 21.28 3.89
CA GLY A 78 4.00 20.24 3.42
C GLY A 78 2.81 20.05 4.35
N GLN A 79 3.06 20.00 5.66
CA GLN A 79 2.01 19.91 6.68
C GLN A 79 1.07 21.13 6.64
N GLN A 80 1.60 22.34 6.61
CA GLN A 80 0.82 23.57 6.53
C GLN A 80 0.01 23.63 5.23
N ALA A 81 0.58 23.19 4.12
CA ALA A 81 -0.10 23.11 2.83
C ALA A 81 -1.32 22.18 2.88
N ALA A 82 -1.18 21.02 3.52
CA ALA A 82 -2.30 20.09 3.70
C ALA A 82 -3.37 20.66 4.64
N GLN A 83 -2.98 21.34 5.70
CA GLN A 83 -3.91 21.99 6.62
C GLN A 83 -4.69 23.14 5.95
N GLU A 84 -4.03 23.96 5.12
CA GLU A 84 -4.67 25.01 4.32
C GLU A 84 -5.74 24.43 3.40
N SER A 85 -5.49 23.28 2.80
CA SER A 85 -6.34 22.62 1.81
C SER A 85 -7.20 21.50 2.39
N LYS A 86 -7.44 21.49 3.71
CA LYS A 86 -8.15 20.42 4.42
C LYS A 86 -9.51 20.10 3.80
N ASP A 87 -10.29 21.11 3.43
CA ASP A 87 -11.61 20.94 2.86
C ASP A 87 -11.58 20.29 1.47
N ASP A 88 -10.58 20.64 0.65
CA ASP A 88 -10.39 20.03 -0.67
C ASP A 88 -9.96 18.56 -0.55
N ILE A 89 -9.07 18.25 0.40
CA ILE A 89 -8.66 16.88 0.70
C ILE A 89 -9.86 16.06 1.18
N LYS A 90 -10.64 16.59 2.10
CA LYS A 90 -11.84 15.94 2.62
C LYS A 90 -12.86 15.68 1.51
N ALA A 91 -13.08 16.62 0.62
CA ALA A 91 -13.97 16.45 -0.53
C ALA A 91 -13.48 15.35 -1.48
N ALA A 92 -12.16 15.26 -1.72
CA ALA A 92 -11.56 14.23 -2.56
C ALA A 92 -11.69 12.82 -1.95
N LEU A 93 -11.73 12.70 -0.62
CA LEU A 93 -11.82 11.43 0.10
C LEU A 93 -13.26 11.05 0.50
N ALA A 94 -14.23 11.94 0.29
CA ALA A 94 -15.60 11.74 0.71
C ALA A 94 -16.20 10.42 0.16
N GLY A 95 -16.90 9.69 1.04
CA GLY A 95 -17.57 8.44 0.70
C GLY A 95 -16.65 7.21 0.63
N ALA A 96 -15.35 7.35 0.89
CA ALA A 96 -14.45 6.21 0.94
C ALA A 96 -14.70 5.32 2.16
N ASP A 97 -14.75 4.02 1.95
CA ASP A 97 -14.74 3.00 3.01
C ASP A 97 -13.32 2.65 3.43
N MET A 98 -12.39 2.71 2.49
CA MET A 98 -10.97 2.45 2.69
C MET A 98 -10.13 3.47 1.93
N VAL A 99 -9.08 3.96 2.56
CA VAL A 99 -8.09 4.86 1.98
C VAL A 99 -6.71 4.26 2.15
N PHE A 100 -6.04 4.03 1.02
CA PHE A 100 -4.60 3.77 1.00
C PHE A 100 -3.86 5.09 0.84
N ILE A 101 -2.84 5.30 1.66
CA ILE A 101 -1.92 6.42 1.51
C ILE A 101 -0.57 5.87 1.10
N THR A 102 -0.03 6.36 0.00
CA THR A 102 1.31 6.01 -0.46
C THR A 102 2.17 7.25 -0.59
N ASP A 103 3.40 7.13 -0.12
CA ASP A 103 4.39 8.20 -0.15
C ASP A 103 5.82 7.62 -0.14
N GLY A 104 6.76 8.39 -0.67
CA GLY A 104 8.19 8.21 -0.44
C GLY A 104 8.64 9.13 0.68
N ASP A 105 8.72 8.63 1.90
CA ASP A 105 9.11 9.43 3.06
C ASP A 105 10.52 10.02 2.94
N GLY A 106 10.75 11.13 3.63
CA GLY A 106 11.97 11.93 3.51
C GLY A 106 11.86 13.06 2.49
N GLY A 107 10.82 13.05 1.64
CA GLY A 107 10.42 14.20 0.82
C GLY A 107 9.74 15.27 1.65
N CYS A 108 9.54 16.45 1.07
CA CYS A 108 9.02 17.58 1.83
C CYS A 108 7.51 17.58 1.91
N THR A 109 6.86 17.37 0.76
CA THR A 109 5.40 17.38 0.68
C THR A 109 4.82 16.13 1.31
N GLY A 110 5.27 14.94 0.89
CA GLY A 110 4.75 13.67 1.36
C GLY A 110 4.91 13.51 2.86
N THR A 111 6.12 13.61 3.36
CA THR A 111 6.45 13.48 4.79
C THR A 111 5.63 14.41 5.70
N GLY A 112 5.36 15.63 5.23
CA GLY A 112 4.58 16.62 6.01
C GLY A 112 3.08 16.49 5.82
N ALA A 113 2.62 16.24 4.60
CA ALA A 113 1.20 16.24 4.26
C ALA A 113 0.52 14.89 4.52
N ALA A 114 1.21 13.75 4.35
CA ALA A 114 0.60 12.43 4.50
C ALA A 114 -0.05 12.20 5.88
N PRO A 115 0.55 12.61 7.01
CA PRO A 115 -0.11 12.49 8.32
C PRO A 115 -1.41 13.30 8.41
N VAL A 116 -1.49 14.47 7.79
CA VAL A 116 -2.71 15.30 7.75
C VAL A 116 -3.77 14.63 6.89
N VAL A 117 -3.41 14.11 5.74
CA VAL A 117 -4.31 13.35 4.85
C VAL A 117 -4.85 12.12 5.58
N ALA A 118 -4.01 11.42 6.32
CA ALA A 118 -4.38 10.24 7.12
C ALA A 118 -5.39 10.59 8.22
N ASP A 119 -5.17 11.68 8.95
CA ASP A 119 -6.09 12.16 9.97
C ASP A 119 -7.47 12.48 9.37
N ILE A 120 -7.51 13.16 8.24
CA ILE A 120 -8.75 13.46 7.52
C ILE A 120 -9.46 12.16 7.09
N ALA A 121 -8.74 11.21 6.51
CA ALA A 121 -9.29 9.93 6.07
C ALA A 121 -9.87 9.12 7.23
N LYS A 122 -9.12 9.00 8.33
CA LYS A 122 -9.50 8.19 9.49
C LYS A 122 -10.59 8.85 10.32
N ASN A 123 -10.43 10.12 10.68
CA ASN A 123 -11.27 10.79 11.67
C ASN A 123 -12.39 11.62 11.06
N ASP A 124 -12.18 12.31 9.94
CA ASP A 124 -13.21 13.13 9.31
C ASP A 124 -14.09 12.32 8.35
N VAL A 125 -13.51 11.42 7.57
CA VAL A 125 -14.23 10.56 6.61
C VAL A 125 -14.70 9.25 7.25
N GLY A 126 -13.95 8.73 8.21
CA GLY A 126 -14.24 7.47 8.90
C GLY A 126 -13.86 6.23 8.08
N ALA A 127 -12.91 6.36 7.15
CA ALA A 127 -12.42 5.27 6.33
C ALA A 127 -11.37 4.42 7.08
N LEU A 128 -11.33 3.12 6.79
CA LEU A 128 -10.17 2.30 7.15
C LEU A 128 -8.95 2.87 6.43
N THR A 129 -7.95 3.34 7.19
CA THR A 129 -6.80 4.07 6.66
C THR A 129 -5.53 3.24 6.80
N VAL A 130 -4.96 2.85 5.67
CA VAL A 130 -3.75 2.05 5.56
C VAL A 130 -2.69 2.86 4.81
N ALA A 131 -1.51 3.00 5.39
CA ALA A 131 -0.39 3.61 4.71
C ALA A 131 0.65 2.56 4.32
N ILE A 132 1.15 2.64 3.09
CA ILE A 132 2.27 1.87 2.58
C ILE A 132 3.27 2.88 2.02
N VAL A 133 4.39 3.03 2.71
CA VAL A 133 5.37 4.07 2.43
C VAL A 133 6.79 3.52 2.37
N THR A 134 7.69 4.23 1.73
CA THR A 134 9.10 3.85 1.64
C THR A 134 9.99 4.75 2.46
N LYS A 135 11.04 4.17 3.08
CA LYS A 135 12.18 4.92 3.62
C LYS A 135 13.19 5.19 2.50
N PRO A 136 13.82 6.38 2.48
CA PRO A 136 14.79 6.72 1.43
C PRO A 136 16.00 5.79 1.45
N PHE A 137 16.64 5.66 0.29
CA PHE A 137 17.95 5.01 0.19
C PHE A 137 18.98 5.77 1.03
N THR A 138 19.97 5.05 1.59
CA THR A 138 21.05 5.65 2.37
C THR A 138 21.83 6.68 1.55
N PHE A 139 22.01 6.48 0.23
CA PHE A 139 22.70 7.43 -0.63
C PHE A 139 21.97 8.78 -0.82
N GLU A 140 20.67 8.85 -0.50
CA GLU A 140 19.92 10.12 -0.56
C GLU A 140 20.28 11.10 0.58
N GLY A 141 21.01 10.61 1.56
CA GLY A 141 21.64 11.43 2.58
C GLY A 141 20.93 11.44 3.94
N ARG A 142 21.72 11.71 4.97
CA ARG A 142 21.31 11.60 6.38
C ARG A 142 20.14 12.52 6.74
N ARG A 143 20.09 13.72 6.17
CA ARG A 143 19.01 14.68 6.44
C ARG A 143 17.66 14.12 5.98
N ARG A 144 17.65 13.48 4.80
CA ARG A 144 16.44 12.88 4.23
C ARG A 144 15.97 11.67 5.06
N SER A 145 16.91 10.84 5.51
CA SER A 145 16.60 9.71 6.40
C SER A 145 16.03 10.16 7.75
N GLN A 146 16.57 11.24 8.33
CA GLN A 146 16.03 11.78 9.59
C GLN A 146 14.63 12.38 9.42
N SER A 147 14.40 13.08 8.31
CA SER A 147 13.08 13.61 7.96
C SER A 147 12.05 12.48 7.82
N ALA A 148 12.44 11.39 7.16
CA ALA A 148 11.59 10.21 6.98
C ALA A 148 11.16 9.59 8.32
N LEU A 149 12.09 9.43 9.26
CA LEU A 149 11.76 8.86 10.58
C LEU A 149 10.69 9.69 11.31
N GLY A 150 10.85 11.03 11.32
CA GLY A 150 9.85 11.91 11.92
C GLY A 150 8.49 11.87 11.20
N GLY A 151 8.48 11.76 9.89
CA GLY A 151 7.27 11.61 9.09
C GLY A 151 6.53 10.30 9.37
N ILE A 152 7.28 9.20 9.43
CA ILE A 152 6.76 7.86 9.72
C ILE A 152 6.13 7.82 11.13
N ASP A 153 6.78 8.39 12.13
CA ASP A 153 6.23 8.45 13.50
C ASP A 153 4.90 9.24 13.54
N ASN A 154 4.85 10.37 12.83
CA ASN A 154 3.63 11.16 12.72
C ASN A 154 2.53 10.44 11.94
N LEU A 155 2.89 9.73 10.88
CA LEU A 155 1.95 8.97 10.07
C LEU A 155 1.38 7.79 10.86
N ALA A 156 2.22 7.07 11.60
CA ALA A 156 1.81 5.95 12.44
C ALA A 156 0.72 6.32 13.45
N ALA A 157 0.76 7.53 13.99
CA ALA A 157 -0.25 8.03 14.93
C ALA A 157 -1.63 8.29 14.28
N ASN A 158 -1.69 8.40 12.96
CA ASN A 158 -2.87 8.83 12.21
C ASN A 158 -3.47 7.77 11.28
N VAL A 159 -2.90 6.58 11.22
CA VAL A 159 -3.40 5.47 10.40
C VAL A 159 -3.88 4.30 11.24
N ASP A 160 -4.63 3.38 10.64
CA ASP A 160 -4.97 2.09 11.25
C ASP A 160 -3.81 1.11 11.13
N THR A 161 -3.21 1.05 9.95
CA THR A 161 -2.08 0.17 9.63
C THR A 161 -1.01 0.96 8.89
N LEU A 162 0.24 0.77 9.28
CA LEU A 162 1.40 1.34 8.61
C LEU A 162 2.37 0.24 8.19
N VAL A 163 2.60 0.14 6.89
CA VAL A 163 3.65 -0.67 6.27
C VAL A 163 4.79 0.25 5.83
N VAL A 164 5.98 0.01 6.32
CA VAL A 164 7.18 0.78 5.94
C VAL A 164 8.15 -0.13 5.21
N ILE A 165 8.55 0.27 4.01
CA ILE A 165 9.48 -0.47 3.15
C ILE A 165 10.78 0.30 3.08
N PRO A 166 11.89 -0.23 3.64
CA PRO A 166 13.19 0.39 3.49
C PRO A 166 13.71 0.21 2.06
N ASN A 167 13.94 1.31 1.33
CA ASN A 167 14.47 1.24 -0.04
C ASN A 167 15.80 0.52 -0.13
N ASP A 168 16.65 0.61 0.89
CA ASP A 168 17.93 -0.12 0.91
C ASP A 168 17.77 -1.64 0.77
N ARG A 169 16.64 -2.20 1.23
CA ARG A 169 16.33 -3.62 1.05
C ARG A 169 16.05 -4.02 -0.39
N LEU A 170 15.64 -3.07 -1.22
CA LEU A 170 15.47 -3.29 -2.66
C LEU A 170 16.81 -3.50 -3.36
N LEU A 171 17.89 -2.96 -2.81
CA LEU A 171 19.24 -3.17 -3.34
C LEU A 171 19.68 -4.64 -3.20
N ASP A 172 19.19 -5.35 -2.21
CA ASP A 172 19.46 -6.80 -2.03
C ASP A 172 18.82 -7.64 -3.13
N LEU A 173 17.74 -7.12 -3.73
CA LEU A 173 17.03 -7.74 -4.87
C LEU A 173 17.55 -7.27 -6.23
N SER A 174 18.40 -6.24 -6.25
CA SER A 174 18.87 -5.61 -7.48
C SER A 174 20.13 -6.25 -8.03
N GLU A 175 20.34 -6.13 -9.34
CA GLU A 175 21.59 -6.52 -9.98
C GLU A 175 22.67 -5.43 -9.79
N LYS A 176 23.95 -5.83 -9.83
CA LYS A 176 25.10 -4.90 -9.68
C LYS A 176 25.11 -3.73 -10.70
N LYS A 177 24.37 -3.86 -11.80
CA LYS A 177 24.28 -2.85 -12.86
C LYS A 177 23.01 -2.01 -12.80
N THR A 178 22.18 -2.21 -11.76
CA THR A 178 20.94 -1.43 -11.60
C THR A 178 21.24 0.07 -11.50
N THR A 179 20.60 0.83 -12.33
CA THR A 179 20.72 2.29 -12.35
C THR A 179 19.91 2.92 -11.22
N MET A 180 20.21 4.17 -10.89
CA MET A 180 19.44 4.92 -9.88
C MET A 180 17.95 5.05 -10.28
N LEU A 181 17.67 5.27 -11.58
CA LEU A 181 16.30 5.34 -12.08
C LEU A 181 15.55 4.01 -11.91
N GLU A 182 16.22 2.89 -12.17
CA GLU A 182 15.66 1.55 -11.96
C GLU A 182 15.41 1.28 -10.48
N ALA A 183 16.31 1.71 -9.59
CA ALA A 183 16.12 1.55 -8.14
C ALA A 183 14.87 2.32 -7.65
N PHE A 184 14.63 3.54 -8.11
CA PHE A 184 13.40 4.27 -7.78
C PHE A 184 12.15 3.62 -8.37
N ARG A 185 12.24 3.07 -9.59
CA ARG A 185 11.12 2.29 -10.17
C ARG A 185 10.80 1.05 -9.36
N MET A 186 11.79 0.36 -8.81
CA MET A 186 11.58 -0.78 -7.91
C MET A 186 10.81 -0.35 -6.66
N ALA A 187 11.12 0.82 -6.10
CA ALA A 187 10.39 1.36 -4.95
C ALA A 187 8.92 1.65 -5.30
N ASP A 188 8.65 2.28 -6.44
CA ASP A 188 7.29 2.53 -6.91
C ASP A 188 6.54 1.21 -7.17
N GLU A 189 7.21 0.22 -7.74
CA GLU A 189 6.65 -1.10 -8.02
C GLU A 189 6.25 -1.85 -6.74
N VAL A 190 7.07 -1.82 -5.71
CA VAL A 190 6.75 -2.46 -4.42
C VAL A 190 5.55 -1.79 -3.75
N LEU A 191 5.45 -0.46 -3.82
CA LEU A 191 4.25 0.26 -3.33
C LEU A 191 3.01 -0.16 -4.12
N ALA A 192 3.11 -0.32 -5.43
CA ALA A 192 2.03 -0.79 -6.28
C ALA A 192 1.62 -2.23 -5.95
N GLN A 193 2.57 -3.14 -5.83
CA GLN A 193 2.31 -4.54 -5.50
C GLN A 193 1.69 -4.71 -4.11
N GLY A 194 2.14 -3.96 -3.13
CA GLY A 194 1.58 -3.96 -1.79
C GLY A 194 0.13 -3.49 -1.76
N THR A 195 -0.15 -2.39 -2.43
CA THR A 195 -1.50 -1.87 -2.57
C THR A 195 -2.39 -2.85 -3.33
N GLN A 196 -1.91 -3.39 -4.44
CA GLN A 196 -2.62 -4.38 -5.25
C GLN A 196 -2.94 -5.66 -4.46
N GLY A 197 -2.00 -6.16 -3.68
CA GLY A 197 -2.20 -7.37 -2.88
C GLY A 197 -3.38 -7.28 -1.92
N ILE A 198 -3.73 -6.10 -1.44
CA ILE A 198 -4.89 -5.88 -0.59
C ILE A 198 -6.14 -5.54 -1.42
N THR A 199 -6.02 -4.63 -2.38
CA THR A 199 -7.17 -4.16 -3.17
C THR A 199 -7.78 -5.28 -4.00
N ASP A 200 -6.96 -6.12 -4.61
CA ASP A 200 -7.43 -7.23 -5.45
C ASP A 200 -8.25 -8.26 -4.65
N LEU A 201 -7.90 -8.49 -3.38
CA LEU A 201 -8.70 -9.37 -2.49
C LEU A 201 -10.14 -8.88 -2.31
N ILE A 202 -10.35 -7.58 -2.37
CA ILE A 202 -11.65 -6.94 -2.16
C ILE A 202 -12.39 -6.74 -3.48
N THR A 203 -11.67 -6.40 -4.55
CA THR A 203 -12.26 -5.91 -5.81
C THR A 203 -12.30 -6.94 -6.93
N VAL A 204 -11.40 -7.94 -6.90
CA VAL A 204 -11.29 -8.95 -7.95
C VAL A 204 -11.90 -10.26 -7.50
N PRO A 205 -12.90 -10.80 -8.22
CA PRO A 205 -13.43 -12.12 -7.91
C PRO A 205 -12.36 -13.21 -8.01
N GLY A 206 -12.23 -14.01 -6.97
CA GLY A 206 -11.30 -15.13 -6.90
C GLY A 206 -12.04 -16.45 -6.62
N LEU A 207 -11.29 -17.53 -6.44
CA LEU A 207 -11.83 -18.81 -6.00
C LEU A 207 -12.24 -18.77 -4.52
N ILE A 208 -11.50 -18.00 -3.74
CA ILE A 208 -11.77 -17.72 -2.33
C ILE A 208 -11.79 -16.20 -2.18
N ASN A 209 -12.96 -15.67 -1.89
CA ASN A 209 -13.17 -14.23 -1.75
C ASN A 209 -13.05 -13.81 -0.29
N VAL A 210 -12.54 -12.61 -0.08
CA VAL A 210 -12.42 -11.96 1.23
C VAL A 210 -13.40 -10.80 1.29
N ASP A 211 -14.21 -10.77 2.33
CA ASP A 211 -15.10 -9.65 2.59
C ASP A 211 -14.32 -8.43 3.11
N PHE A 212 -14.79 -7.23 2.79
CA PHE A 212 -14.19 -6.00 3.33
C PHE A 212 -14.17 -6.00 4.88
N ALA A 213 -15.19 -6.57 5.52
CA ALA A 213 -15.23 -6.72 6.98
C ALA A 213 -14.07 -7.57 7.51
N ASP A 214 -13.65 -8.59 6.79
CA ASP A 214 -12.50 -9.43 7.16
C ASP A 214 -11.19 -8.65 7.07
N VAL A 215 -11.02 -7.84 6.02
CA VAL A 215 -9.87 -6.93 5.89
C VAL A 215 -9.83 -5.94 7.06
N CYS A 216 -10.98 -5.37 7.43
CA CYS A 216 -11.09 -4.50 8.60
C CYS A 216 -10.65 -5.18 9.89
N THR A 217 -10.99 -6.46 10.08
CA THR A 217 -10.61 -7.24 11.27
C THR A 217 -9.09 -7.35 11.42
N ILE A 218 -8.37 -7.49 10.32
CA ILE A 218 -6.90 -7.56 10.31
C ILE A 218 -6.26 -6.18 10.48
N MET A 219 -6.77 -5.17 9.77
CA MET A 219 -6.08 -3.91 9.52
C MET A 219 -6.46 -2.79 10.48
N LYS A 220 -7.68 -2.80 11.04
CA LYS A 220 -8.15 -1.71 11.91
C LYS A 220 -7.35 -1.66 13.19
N ASP A 221 -6.82 -0.47 13.50
CA ASP A 221 -6.02 -0.18 14.69
C ASP A 221 -4.91 -1.22 14.94
N SER A 222 -4.29 -1.73 13.85
CA SER A 222 -3.27 -2.77 13.94
C SER A 222 -1.86 -2.22 14.18
N GLY A 223 -1.64 -0.93 13.99
CA GLY A 223 -0.32 -0.33 14.14
C GLY A 223 0.64 -0.70 13.01
N SER A 224 1.87 -1.02 13.35
CA SER A 224 2.88 -1.43 12.37
C SER A 224 2.58 -2.80 11.78
N ALA A 225 2.77 -2.92 10.48
CA ALA A 225 2.64 -4.17 9.74
C ALA A 225 3.89 -4.43 8.90
N MET A 226 4.16 -5.69 8.64
CA MET A 226 5.18 -6.13 7.70
C MET A 226 4.54 -6.69 6.46
N MET A 227 5.18 -6.47 5.32
CA MET A 227 4.73 -6.97 4.04
C MET A 227 5.86 -7.73 3.35
N GLY A 228 5.57 -8.95 2.94
CA GLY A 228 6.44 -9.76 2.10
C GLY A 228 5.72 -10.15 0.82
N ILE A 229 6.47 -10.20 -0.27
CA ILE A 229 5.97 -10.59 -1.59
C ILE A 229 6.90 -11.66 -2.15
N GLY A 230 6.33 -12.72 -2.68
CA GLY A 230 7.05 -13.77 -3.39
C GLY A 230 6.36 -14.10 -4.71
N VAL A 231 7.17 -14.38 -5.74
CA VAL A 231 6.70 -14.76 -7.08
C VAL A 231 7.51 -15.96 -7.55
N ALA A 232 6.84 -17.03 -7.90
CA ALA A 232 7.50 -18.23 -8.40
C ALA A 232 6.72 -18.91 -9.53
N SER A 233 7.41 -19.75 -10.28
CA SER A 233 6.86 -20.58 -11.36
C SER A 233 7.30 -22.03 -11.20
N GLY A 234 6.70 -22.93 -11.96
CA GLY A 234 7.02 -24.35 -11.93
C GLY A 234 6.09 -25.19 -11.06
N ASP A 235 6.49 -26.45 -10.77
CA ASP A 235 5.63 -27.43 -10.12
C ASP A 235 5.29 -27.09 -8.65
N SER A 236 6.18 -26.38 -7.95
CA SER A 236 6.02 -25.94 -6.55
C SER A 236 5.76 -24.45 -6.42
N ARG A 237 5.30 -23.79 -7.48
CA ARG A 237 5.22 -22.33 -7.59
C ARG A 237 4.53 -21.62 -6.41
N ALA A 238 3.43 -22.16 -5.89
CA ALA A 238 2.71 -21.54 -4.79
C ALA A 238 3.47 -21.68 -3.46
N ALA A 239 4.06 -22.85 -3.19
CA ALA A 239 4.88 -23.08 -2.02
C ALA A 239 6.15 -22.23 -2.07
N ASP A 240 6.84 -22.21 -3.19
CA ASP A 240 8.07 -21.42 -3.40
C ASP A 240 7.79 -19.93 -3.26
N ALA A 241 6.67 -19.44 -3.81
CA ALA A 241 6.26 -18.04 -3.66
C ALA A 241 5.92 -17.69 -2.21
N ALA A 242 5.27 -18.59 -1.46
CA ALA A 242 4.99 -18.39 -0.04
C ALA A 242 6.28 -18.34 0.80
N GLU A 243 7.26 -19.24 0.55
CA GLU A 243 8.57 -19.23 1.20
C GLU A 243 9.33 -17.94 0.89
N GLU A 244 9.30 -17.49 -0.35
CA GLU A 244 9.91 -16.22 -0.76
C GLU A 244 9.25 -15.03 -0.06
N ALA A 245 7.93 -15.02 0.06
CA ALA A 245 7.20 -13.95 0.73
C ALA A 245 7.55 -13.83 2.22
N ILE A 246 7.60 -14.95 2.96
CA ILE A 246 7.92 -14.93 4.40
C ILE A 246 9.41 -14.70 4.71
N SER A 247 10.27 -14.91 3.72
CA SER A 247 11.73 -14.64 3.80
C SER A 247 12.14 -13.39 3.01
N SER A 248 11.17 -12.61 2.55
CA SER A 248 11.42 -11.44 1.71
C SER A 248 12.36 -10.44 2.38
N PRO A 249 13.36 -9.88 1.66
CA PRO A 249 14.20 -8.81 2.17
C PRO A 249 13.42 -7.54 2.55
N LEU A 250 12.19 -7.38 2.04
CA LEU A 250 11.30 -6.26 2.39
C LEU A 250 10.83 -6.30 3.85
N LEU A 251 10.86 -7.48 4.48
CA LEU A 251 10.58 -7.64 5.90
C LEU A 251 11.76 -7.10 6.72
N GLU A 252 11.52 -6.18 7.63
CA GLU A 252 12.57 -5.68 8.52
C GLU A 252 12.98 -6.71 9.57
N THR A 253 12.03 -7.56 9.97
CA THR A 253 12.24 -8.68 10.93
C THR A 253 11.42 -9.90 10.49
N SER A 254 11.54 -11.00 11.23
CA SER A 254 10.70 -12.18 11.03
C SER A 254 9.22 -11.88 11.30
N ILE A 255 8.33 -12.58 10.61
CA ILE A 255 6.89 -12.58 10.90
C ILE A 255 6.51 -13.53 12.06
N ASP A 256 7.49 -14.18 12.67
CA ASP A 256 7.27 -15.05 13.82
C ASP A 256 6.56 -14.28 14.94
N GLY A 257 5.48 -14.85 15.45
CA GLY A 257 4.70 -14.20 16.50
C GLY A 257 3.65 -13.22 16.01
N ALA A 258 3.52 -12.99 14.69
CA ALA A 258 2.41 -12.20 14.16
C ALA A 258 1.06 -12.81 14.55
N THR A 259 0.17 -12.00 15.11
CA THR A 259 -1.12 -12.47 15.63
C THR A 259 -2.27 -12.28 14.63
N ARG A 260 -2.06 -11.48 13.60
CA ARG A 260 -3.02 -11.24 12.52
C ARG A 260 -2.29 -11.21 11.17
N VAL A 261 -2.82 -11.94 10.20
CA VAL A 261 -2.21 -12.08 8.87
C VAL A 261 -3.26 -11.97 7.79
N LEU A 262 -2.97 -11.18 6.77
CA LEU A 262 -3.70 -11.15 5.52
C LEU A 262 -2.82 -11.78 4.45
N LEU A 263 -3.32 -12.85 3.81
CA LEU A 263 -2.63 -13.62 2.80
C LEU A 263 -3.35 -13.54 1.46
N SER A 264 -2.68 -13.04 0.46
CA SER A 264 -3.17 -12.98 -0.93
C SER A 264 -2.39 -13.95 -1.81
N ILE A 265 -3.09 -14.83 -2.49
CA ILE A 265 -2.51 -15.77 -3.45
C ILE A 265 -3.10 -15.46 -4.82
N ALA A 266 -2.29 -14.91 -5.71
CA ALA A 266 -2.67 -14.56 -7.06
C ALA A 266 -2.06 -15.54 -8.07
N GLY A 267 -2.87 -16.02 -8.99
CA GLY A 267 -2.44 -16.92 -10.04
C GLY A 267 -3.46 -16.99 -11.18
N ASN A 268 -3.11 -17.71 -12.22
CA ASN A 268 -4.01 -17.94 -13.35
C ASN A 268 -5.15 -18.91 -12.94
N LYS A 269 -6.10 -19.11 -13.83
CA LYS A 269 -7.27 -20.00 -13.65
C LYS A 269 -6.92 -21.46 -13.36
N ASP A 270 -5.69 -21.87 -13.63
CA ASP A 270 -5.17 -23.21 -13.37
C ASP A 270 -4.63 -23.42 -11.96
N LEU A 271 -4.70 -22.40 -11.10
CA LEU A 271 -4.26 -22.49 -9.71
C LEU A 271 -5.05 -23.55 -8.95
N GLY A 272 -4.35 -24.60 -8.52
CA GLY A 272 -4.95 -25.77 -7.87
C GLY A 272 -5.20 -25.55 -6.37
N ILE A 273 -6.21 -26.27 -5.84
CA ILE A 273 -6.54 -26.19 -4.41
C ILE A 273 -5.40 -26.71 -3.53
N GLN A 274 -4.63 -27.68 -3.99
CA GLN A 274 -3.49 -28.21 -3.26
C GLN A 274 -2.37 -27.16 -3.17
N GLU A 275 -2.14 -26.41 -4.25
CA GLU A 275 -1.17 -25.32 -4.28
C GLU A 275 -1.53 -24.21 -3.27
N ILE A 276 -2.82 -23.85 -3.20
CA ILE A 276 -3.33 -22.87 -2.23
C ILE A 276 -3.12 -23.36 -0.79
N ASN A 277 -3.44 -24.63 -0.53
CA ASN A 277 -3.25 -25.23 0.79
C ASN A 277 -1.78 -25.24 1.21
N ASP A 278 -0.87 -25.62 0.32
CA ASP A 278 0.55 -25.68 0.59
C ASP A 278 1.11 -24.31 0.92
N ALA A 279 0.74 -23.28 0.17
CA ALA A 279 1.12 -21.89 0.45
C ALA A 279 0.59 -21.38 1.80
N ALA A 280 -0.68 -21.65 2.11
CA ALA A 280 -1.30 -21.26 3.37
C ALA A 280 -0.65 -21.96 4.57
N ASP A 281 -0.31 -23.24 4.44
CA ASP A 281 0.38 -24.02 5.47
C ASP A 281 1.79 -23.47 5.79
N ILE A 282 2.52 -23.04 4.77
CA ILE A 282 3.84 -22.44 4.93
C ILE A 282 3.76 -21.16 5.76
N VAL A 283 2.82 -20.30 5.45
CA VAL A 283 2.61 -19.05 6.20
C VAL A 283 2.15 -19.35 7.63
N ALA A 284 1.18 -20.25 7.81
CA ALA A 284 0.65 -20.61 9.12
C ALA A 284 1.69 -21.17 10.09
N LYS A 285 2.69 -21.89 9.58
CA LYS A 285 3.79 -22.44 10.39
C LYS A 285 4.81 -21.41 10.84
N ASN A 286 4.81 -20.23 10.25
CA ASN A 286 5.78 -19.16 10.50
C ASN A 286 5.17 -17.94 11.21
N VAL A 287 3.98 -18.05 11.77
CA VAL A 287 3.30 -17.02 12.56
C VAL A 287 2.88 -17.60 13.91
N ASP A 288 2.25 -16.79 14.75
CA ASP A 288 1.71 -17.27 16.03
C ASP A 288 0.73 -18.43 15.81
N PRO A 289 0.78 -19.53 16.61
CA PRO A 289 -0.12 -20.66 16.46
C PRO A 289 -1.62 -20.31 16.56
N ASP A 290 -1.94 -19.24 17.30
CA ASP A 290 -3.30 -18.73 17.49
C ASP A 290 -3.61 -17.53 16.57
N ALA A 291 -2.76 -17.26 15.58
CA ALA A 291 -2.93 -16.14 14.67
C ALA A 291 -4.26 -16.20 13.90
N ASN A 292 -4.91 -15.06 13.77
CA ASN A 292 -6.04 -14.91 12.86
C ASN A 292 -5.52 -14.70 11.43
N ILE A 293 -5.59 -15.75 10.61
CA ILE A 293 -5.15 -15.72 9.21
C ILE A 293 -6.37 -15.63 8.32
N ILE A 294 -6.48 -14.53 7.58
CA ILE A 294 -7.47 -14.36 6.53
C ILE A 294 -6.74 -14.48 5.20
N PHE A 295 -7.19 -15.40 4.37
CA PHE A 295 -6.60 -15.59 3.06
C PHE A 295 -7.66 -15.57 1.95
N GLY A 296 -7.25 -15.07 0.80
CA GLY A 296 -8.04 -15.09 -0.40
C GLY A 296 -7.20 -15.37 -1.63
N THR A 297 -7.87 -15.74 -2.70
CA THR A 297 -7.24 -15.99 -3.99
C THR A 297 -7.73 -14.99 -5.02
N VAL A 298 -6.82 -14.58 -5.89
CA VAL A 298 -7.08 -13.65 -6.98
C VAL A 298 -6.75 -14.33 -8.29
N VAL A 299 -7.64 -14.24 -9.26
CA VAL A 299 -7.37 -14.70 -10.63
C VAL A 299 -6.73 -13.56 -11.40
N ASP A 300 -5.45 -13.73 -11.74
CA ASP A 300 -4.66 -12.79 -12.52
C ASP A 300 -4.02 -13.52 -13.71
N GLU A 301 -4.66 -13.41 -14.87
CA GLU A 301 -4.19 -14.07 -16.11
C GLU A 301 -2.86 -13.52 -16.61
N SER A 302 -2.47 -12.30 -16.20
CA SER A 302 -1.21 -11.68 -16.59
C SER A 302 0.02 -12.37 -15.98
N LEU A 303 -0.17 -13.14 -14.91
CA LEU A 303 0.90 -13.91 -14.28
C LEU A 303 1.33 -15.15 -15.08
N GLY A 304 0.51 -15.61 -16.06
CA GLY A 304 0.81 -16.80 -16.86
C GLY A 304 0.92 -18.05 -15.99
N ASP A 305 2.12 -18.66 -15.92
CA ASP A 305 2.43 -19.82 -15.10
C ASP A 305 2.93 -19.47 -13.69
N GLN A 306 3.10 -18.18 -13.39
CA GLN A 306 3.57 -17.71 -12.10
C GLN A 306 2.44 -17.66 -11.05
N VAL A 307 2.84 -17.77 -9.79
CA VAL A 307 2.00 -17.48 -8.62
C VAL A 307 2.68 -16.39 -7.82
N ARG A 308 1.89 -15.39 -7.42
CA ARG A 308 2.33 -14.31 -6.52
C ARG A 308 1.65 -14.48 -5.16
N VAL A 309 2.45 -14.51 -4.11
CA VAL A 309 1.98 -14.54 -2.72
C VAL A 309 2.36 -13.21 -2.06
N THR A 310 1.37 -12.55 -1.48
CA THR A 310 1.55 -11.34 -0.68
C THR A 310 1.11 -11.64 0.75
N VAL A 311 1.99 -11.42 1.71
CA VAL A 311 1.73 -11.60 3.14
C VAL A 311 1.80 -10.24 3.82
N ILE A 312 0.76 -9.91 4.58
CA ILE A 312 0.75 -8.75 5.46
C ILE A 312 0.54 -9.25 6.88
N ALA A 313 1.53 -9.05 7.73
CA ALA A 313 1.56 -9.54 9.10
C ALA A 313 1.52 -8.38 10.09
N THR A 314 0.64 -8.47 11.09
CA THR A 314 0.45 -7.45 12.12
C THR A 314 0.43 -8.09 13.52
N GLY A 315 0.48 -7.26 14.56
CA GLY A 315 0.48 -7.76 15.95
C GLY A 315 1.81 -8.45 16.29
N LEU A 316 2.91 -7.81 15.96
CA LEU A 316 4.29 -8.24 16.16
C LEU A 316 4.91 -7.56 17.39
N ASP A 317 4.18 -7.35 18.46
CA ASP A 317 4.64 -6.66 19.68
C ASP A 317 5.62 -7.50 20.52
#